data_9f58a354312ea8c3d9be9de93de7bce6
#
_entry.id   9f58a354312ea8c3d9be9de93de7bce6
#
_cell.length_a   1.000
_cell.length_b   1.000
_cell.length_c   1.000
_cell.angle_alpha   90.00
_cell.angle_beta   90.00
_cell.angle_gamma   90.00
#
_symmetry.space_group_name_H-M   'P 1'
#
loop_
_entity.id
_entity.type
_entity.pdbx_description
1 polymer ?
#
loop_
_entity_poly.entity_id
_entity_poly.type
_entity_poly.pdbx_seq_one_letter_code
_entity_poly.pdbx_strand_id
1 'polypeptide(L)'
;MTDRLYYENSFLHDFVAALLAVRRLPDGRTVLVFDRTAFYPTSGGQTFDTGWIEWEDLDNPQALRPKLRVGEVLEDEASGEVWHVIEPVPELEHALAGTTAAGGNAVRVRGFIDVERRRDHLQQHSGQHVLSAAFVELFELPTVSFHMGEESCTIDLEAKSLSPEQVHRAELRANQIIFEDRPVKTHFVSPEQAREMGLRKLPPAGRERLRIVEIADFDLCACGGTHVRATGQAGAILLRKVEKVKQGMRVEFVCGERAVRFARKDYETLAEAAGLYSAHLWTAPEQIRKSLDEIKSAAKREHKLLEEVAELTAAKMLAASEPSAGIKLIAQVLAGRDIGFAKMLAQKLVAEPRTVALLGCGTEQPTLVFAQWQGGPFDMGALMKQEMARLGSRGGGSRELAQGGVPGLEQLDGAIERAKAAILSQSSSAAPAPASQTSSRG
;
A
#
# COMPACT_ATOMS: atom_id res chain seq x y z
N MET A 1 34.01 25.61 7.44
CA MET A 1 33.73 24.15 7.25
C MET A 1 33.66 23.51 8.61
N THR A 2 32.65 22.71 8.91
CA THR A 2 32.50 21.98 10.17
C THR A 2 33.31 20.69 10.14
N ASP A 3 34.14 20.41 11.18
CA ASP A 3 34.84 19.14 11.34
C ASP A 3 33.82 18.01 11.68
N ARG A 4 33.88 16.90 10.91
CA ARG A 4 32.89 15.81 10.96
C ARG A 4 33.42 14.62 11.72
N LEU A 5 33.25 14.65 13.06
CA LEU A 5 33.74 13.62 13.97
C LEU A 5 33.25 12.20 13.65
N TYR A 6 32.03 12.09 13.08
CA TYR A 6 31.46 10.80 12.64
C TYR A 6 32.22 10.15 11.46
N TYR A 7 33.08 10.87 10.76
CA TYR A 7 33.94 10.31 9.72
C TYR A 7 35.03 9.42 10.30
N GLU A 8 35.53 9.77 11.48
CA GLU A 8 36.58 9.00 12.18
C GLU A 8 35.96 7.96 13.11
N ASN A 9 34.90 8.33 13.84
CA ASN A 9 34.22 7.43 14.76
C ASN A 9 32.68 7.54 14.66
N SER A 10 32.09 6.62 13.92
CA SER A 10 30.62 6.53 13.78
C SER A 10 29.87 6.21 15.09
N PHE A 11 30.59 5.74 16.13
CA PHE A 11 30.07 5.39 17.44
C PHE A 11 30.25 6.50 18.49
N LEU A 12 30.67 7.68 18.08
CA LEU A 12 30.76 8.83 18.97
C LEU A 12 29.35 9.38 19.25
N HIS A 13 28.89 9.21 20.48
CA HIS A 13 27.52 9.59 20.87
C HIS A 13 27.48 10.89 21.67
N ASP A 14 28.61 11.33 22.24
CA ASP A 14 28.74 12.63 22.90
C ASP A 14 30.02 13.33 22.44
N PHE A 15 29.99 14.64 22.36
CA PHE A 15 31.13 15.44 21.95
C PHE A 15 31.01 16.86 22.50
N VAL A 16 32.16 17.54 22.55
CA VAL A 16 32.24 18.95 22.90
C VAL A 16 32.61 19.77 21.67
N ALA A 17 31.94 20.89 21.47
CA ALA A 17 32.17 21.80 20.36
C ALA A 17 32.07 23.25 20.76
N ALA A 18 32.60 24.14 19.93
CA ALA A 18 32.42 25.58 20.05
C ALA A 18 31.27 26.05 19.15
N LEU A 19 30.34 26.84 19.68
CA LEU A 19 29.32 27.52 18.88
C LEU A 19 29.95 28.62 18.05
N LEU A 20 29.83 28.51 16.72
CA LEU A 20 30.35 29.50 15.78
C LEU A 20 29.30 30.53 15.36
N ALA A 21 28.06 30.06 15.14
CA ALA A 21 26.98 30.94 14.70
C ALA A 21 25.61 30.42 15.09
N VAL A 22 24.71 31.36 15.27
CA VAL A 22 23.26 31.14 15.36
C VAL A 22 22.63 31.81 14.13
N ARG A 23 21.84 31.05 13.38
CA ARG A 23 21.20 31.58 12.15
C ARG A 23 19.72 31.28 12.16
N ARG A 24 18.94 32.04 11.38
CA ARG A 24 17.54 31.76 11.09
C ARG A 24 17.39 31.37 9.62
N LEU A 25 16.70 30.28 9.40
CA LEU A 25 16.31 29.86 8.05
C LEU A 25 15.16 30.75 7.52
N PRO A 26 14.92 30.78 6.20
CA PRO A 26 13.82 31.56 5.62
C PRO A 26 12.43 31.17 6.14
N ASP A 27 12.26 29.94 6.63
CA ASP A 27 11.04 29.42 7.24
C ASP A 27 10.90 29.74 8.74
N GLY A 28 11.86 30.49 9.31
CA GLY A 28 11.87 30.93 10.70
C GLY A 28 12.50 29.95 11.70
N ARG A 29 12.95 28.76 11.26
CA ARG A 29 13.62 27.79 12.14
C ARG A 29 15.00 28.31 12.56
N THR A 30 15.39 28.00 13.78
CA THR A 30 16.71 28.38 14.34
C THR A 30 17.72 27.27 14.10
N VAL A 31 18.91 27.65 13.67
CA VAL A 31 20.04 26.77 13.34
C VAL A 31 21.25 27.15 14.18
N LEU A 32 21.91 26.15 14.72
CA LEU A 32 23.22 26.27 15.40
C LEU A 32 24.30 25.70 14.48
N VAL A 33 25.41 26.42 14.38
CA VAL A 33 26.61 26.02 13.63
C VAL A 33 27.78 25.88 14.60
N PHE A 34 28.46 24.72 14.56
CA PHE A 34 29.60 24.39 15.42
C PHE A 34 30.89 24.24 14.64
N ASP A 35 32.03 24.38 15.33
CA ASP A 35 33.38 24.09 14.78
C ASP A 35 33.52 22.61 14.39
N ARG A 36 32.90 21.71 15.14
CA ARG A 36 32.88 20.24 14.95
C ARG A 36 31.55 19.64 15.36
N THR A 37 31.22 18.47 14.82
CA THR A 37 30.00 17.76 15.17
C THR A 37 30.10 16.24 14.98
N ALA A 38 29.41 15.48 15.88
CA ALA A 38 29.15 14.08 15.68
C ALA A 38 27.76 13.81 15.07
N PHE A 39 26.90 14.82 14.93
CA PHE A 39 25.62 14.69 14.25
C PHE A 39 25.81 14.52 12.74
N TYR A 40 25.23 13.46 12.20
CA TYR A 40 25.21 13.20 10.76
C TYR A 40 24.09 14.00 10.09
N PRO A 41 24.36 14.78 9.04
CA PRO A 41 23.34 15.45 8.24
C PRO A 41 22.73 14.49 7.22
N THR A 42 21.56 14.82 6.68
CA THR A 42 21.02 14.07 5.52
C THR A 42 22.00 14.16 4.35
N SER A 43 22.54 13.04 3.96
CA SER A 43 23.48 12.95 2.83
C SER A 43 23.63 11.52 2.34
N GLY A 44 23.90 11.31 1.03
CA GLY A 44 24.22 10.00 0.46
C GLY A 44 23.14 8.93 0.63
N GLY A 45 21.86 9.34 0.78
CA GLY A 45 20.74 8.44 0.99
C GLY A 45 20.48 8.06 2.45
N GLN A 46 21.38 8.43 3.39
CA GLN A 46 21.17 8.30 4.82
C GLN A 46 20.50 9.55 5.38
N THR A 47 19.51 9.40 6.25
CA THR A 47 18.84 10.49 6.95
C THR A 47 19.66 11.00 8.12
N PHE A 48 19.32 12.18 8.61
CA PHE A 48 20.00 12.87 9.70
C PHE A 48 19.83 12.19 11.07
N ASP A 49 20.78 12.47 11.95
CA ASP A 49 20.66 12.15 13.37
C ASP A 49 19.79 13.16 14.11
N THR A 50 19.28 12.72 15.25
CA THR A 50 18.63 13.57 16.24
C THR A 50 19.35 13.49 17.57
N GLY A 51 19.04 14.38 18.50
CA GLY A 51 19.66 14.36 19.82
C GLY A 51 19.47 15.66 20.57
N TRP A 52 20.44 15.97 21.42
CA TRP A 52 20.35 17.10 22.35
C TRP A 52 21.66 17.88 22.37
N ILE A 53 21.57 19.18 22.67
CA ILE A 53 22.69 20.07 22.93
C ILE A 53 22.50 20.68 24.30
N GLU A 54 23.57 20.67 25.13
CA GLU A 54 23.66 21.32 26.43
C GLU A 54 24.76 22.38 26.37
N TRP A 55 24.54 23.53 26.97
CA TRP A 55 25.57 24.56 27.09
C TRP A 55 26.55 24.19 28.21
N GLU A 56 27.85 24.37 27.98
CA GLU A 56 28.86 24.33 29.03
C GLU A 56 29.12 25.76 29.51
N ASP A 57 28.62 26.10 30.68
CA ASP A 57 28.99 27.35 31.39
C ASP A 57 30.20 27.08 32.24
N LEU A 58 31.35 27.56 31.88
CA LEU A 58 32.59 27.34 32.59
C LEU A 58 32.65 28.12 33.89
N ASP A 59 31.87 29.22 34.00
CA ASP A 59 31.87 30.11 35.17
C ASP A 59 30.86 29.66 36.25
N ASN A 60 29.83 28.91 35.87
CA ASN A 60 28.84 28.37 36.82
C ASN A 60 28.44 26.92 36.46
N PRO A 61 29.21 25.92 36.88
CA PRO A 61 28.96 24.51 36.56
C PRO A 61 27.64 23.95 37.12
N GLN A 62 27.00 24.65 38.06
CA GLN A 62 25.73 24.22 38.70
C GLN A 62 24.50 24.95 38.15
N ALA A 63 24.64 25.89 37.19
CA ALA A 63 23.51 26.54 36.58
C ALA A 63 22.64 25.53 35.83
N LEU A 64 21.32 25.59 36.00
CA LEU A 64 20.36 24.83 35.20
C LEU A 64 20.48 25.28 33.76
N ARG A 65 20.80 24.33 32.85
CA ARG A 65 21.08 24.61 31.47
C ARG A 65 19.94 24.11 30.60
N PRO A 66 19.45 24.92 29.65
CA PRO A 66 18.45 24.45 28.72
C PRO A 66 19.04 23.34 27.83
N LYS A 67 18.36 22.21 27.79
CA LYS A 67 18.59 21.18 26.77
C LYS A 67 17.85 21.57 25.51
N LEU A 68 18.59 21.71 24.42
CA LEU A 68 18.01 22.01 23.11
C LEU A 68 17.87 20.74 22.30
N ARG A 69 16.66 20.43 21.87
CA ARG A 69 16.42 19.29 20.97
C ARG A 69 16.92 19.63 19.57
N VAL A 70 17.79 18.78 19.00
CA VAL A 70 18.16 18.78 17.57
C VAL A 70 17.17 17.87 16.85
N GLY A 71 16.25 18.46 16.12
CA GLY A 71 15.20 17.73 15.38
C GLY A 71 15.58 17.39 13.95
N GLU A 72 16.53 18.15 13.35
CA GLU A 72 17.02 17.93 11.99
C GLU A 72 18.47 18.40 11.87
N VAL A 73 19.25 17.77 11.00
CA VAL A 73 20.61 18.19 10.68
C VAL A 73 20.78 18.26 9.16
N LEU A 74 21.20 19.42 8.69
CA LEU A 74 21.37 19.75 7.26
C LEU A 74 22.84 20.00 6.94
N GLU A 75 23.21 19.81 5.68
CA GLU A 75 24.50 20.21 5.13
C GLU A 75 24.31 21.40 4.21
N ASP A 76 25.05 22.49 4.47
CA ASP A 76 25.19 23.57 3.50
C ASP A 76 26.33 23.26 2.54
N GLU A 77 26.00 22.83 1.34
CA GLU A 77 26.96 22.41 0.33
C GLU A 77 27.94 23.54 -0.08
N ALA A 78 27.51 24.81 -0.01
CA ALA A 78 28.31 25.94 -0.41
C ALA A 78 29.45 26.25 0.56
N SER A 79 29.18 26.20 1.88
CA SER A 79 30.18 26.48 2.92
C SER A 79 30.81 25.21 3.52
N GLY A 80 30.19 24.04 3.33
CA GLY A 80 30.54 22.78 3.99
C GLY A 80 30.24 22.77 5.48
N GLU A 81 29.37 23.69 5.93
CA GLU A 81 28.88 23.74 7.32
C GLU A 81 27.82 22.68 7.56
N VAL A 82 27.75 22.19 8.80
CA VAL A 82 26.66 21.34 9.27
C VAL A 82 25.74 22.16 10.16
N TRP A 83 24.48 22.25 9.79
CA TRP A 83 23.46 23.05 10.43
C TRP A 83 22.55 22.20 11.30
N HIS A 84 22.50 22.50 12.61
CA HIS A 84 21.70 21.79 13.59
C HIS A 84 20.41 22.57 13.82
N VAL A 85 19.30 22.10 13.27
CA VAL A 85 17.97 22.72 13.44
C VAL A 85 17.44 22.32 14.81
N ILE A 86 17.20 23.32 15.64
CA ILE A 86 16.69 23.12 17.01
C ILE A 86 15.19 23.35 17.06
N GLU A 87 14.52 22.61 17.95
CA GLU A 87 13.12 22.86 18.26
C GLU A 87 12.97 24.25 18.93
N PRO A 88 11.87 24.96 18.68
CA PRO A 88 11.65 26.29 19.26
C PRO A 88 11.67 26.28 20.79
N VAL A 89 12.52 27.09 21.39
CA VAL A 89 12.56 27.31 22.84
C VAL A 89 12.39 28.80 23.11
N PRO A 90 11.28 29.22 23.75
CA PRO A 90 10.97 30.65 23.96
C PRO A 90 12.07 31.44 24.69
N GLU A 91 12.80 30.79 25.59
CA GLU A 91 13.85 31.43 26.41
C GLU A 91 15.17 31.60 25.65
N LEU A 92 15.34 30.90 24.52
CA LEU A 92 16.59 30.91 23.76
C LEU A 92 16.85 32.26 23.07
N GLU A 93 15.81 32.98 22.68
CA GLU A 93 15.94 34.30 22.05
C GLU A 93 16.64 35.30 22.95
N HIS A 94 16.44 35.24 24.26
CA HIS A 94 17.10 36.08 25.27
C HIS A 94 18.54 35.60 25.57
N ALA A 95 18.75 34.29 25.64
CA ALA A 95 20.08 33.72 25.93
C ALA A 95 21.05 33.87 24.75
N LEU A 96 20.55 33.86 23.51
CA LEU A 96 21.36 34.00 22.30
C LEU A 96 21.58 35.45 21.85
N ALA A 97 20.74 36.38 22.27
CA ALA A 97 20.85 37.80 21.92
C ALA A 97 22.13 38.47 22.42
N GLY A 98 22.84 37.85 23.36
CA GLY A 98 24.13 38.30 23.88
C GLY A 98 25.36 37.52 23.38
N THR A 99 25.16 36.45 22.60
CA THR A 99 26.22 35.50 22.20
C THR A 99 26.66 35.69 20.73
N THR A 100 27.10 36.89 20.37
CA THR A 100 27.80 37.05 19.09
C THR A 100 29.29 36.78 19.30
N ALA A 101 29.88 35.96 18.43
CA ALA A 101 31.29 35.60 18.39
C ALA A 101 32.28 36.78 18.22
N ALA A 102 31.85 38.02 18.45
CA ALA A 102 32.62 39.25 18.21
C ALA A 102 33.45 39.74 19.40
N GLY A 103 33.44 39.09 20.53
CA GLY A 103 34.29 39.54 21.64
C GLY A 103 34.10 38.73 22.91
N GLY A 104 34.87 37.68 23.11
CA GLY A 104 34.85 36.93 24.37
C GLY A 104 34.86 35.40 24.14
N ASN A 105 35.06 34.63 25.18
CA ASN A 105 35.20 33.18 25.14
C ASN A 105 34.13 32.50 24.28
N ALA A 106 34.56 31.66 23.31
CA ALA A 106 33.66 30.85 22.49
C ALA A 106 32.76 30.00 23.39
N VAL A 107 31.43 30.10 23.19
CA VAL A 107 30.47 29.29 23.95
C VAL A 107 30.69 27.84 23.65
N ARG A 108 31.04 27.05 24.66
CA ARG A 108 31.18 25.61 24.54
C ARG A 108 29.85 24.93 24.75
N VAL A 109 29.60 23.92 23.94
CA VAL A 109 28.41 23.06 24.02
C VAL A 109 28.82 21.60 24.07
N ARG A 110 27.98 20.80 24.70
CA ARG A 110 28.06 19.35 24.66
C ARG A 110 26.89 18.81 23.87
N GLY A 111 27.16 18.09 22.79
CA GLY A 111 26.16 17.42 21.97
C GLY A 111 26.01 15.96 22.34
N PHE A 112 24.77 15.46 22.33
CA PHE A 112 24.42 14.06 22.60
C PHE A 112 23.57 13.54 21.46
N ILE A 113 24.08 12.50 20.78
CA ILE A 113 23.39 11.84 19.68
C ILE A 113 22.36 10.86 20.24
N ASP A 114 21.19 10.75 19.60
CA ASP A 114 20.23 9.69 19.84
C ASP A 114 20.83 8.34 19.46
N VAL A 115 21.20 7.56 20.48
CA VAL A 115 21.97 6.32 20.32
C VAL A 115 21.19 5.26 19.54
N GLU A 116 19.88 5.14 19.78
CA GLU A 116 19.05 4.14 19.12
C GLU A 116 18.89 4.46 17.63
N ARG A 117 18.63 5.74 17.29
CA ARG A 117 18.56 6.20 15.92
C ARG A 117 19.87 6.03 15.18
N ARG A 118 21.00 6.40 15.79
CA ARG A 118 22.33 6.20 15.21
C ARG A 118 22.63 4.72 14.97
N ARG A 119 22.33 3.84 15.93
CA ARG A 119 22.51 2.39 15.79
C ARG A 119 21.70 1.83 14.65
N ASP A 120 20.45 2.24 14.52
CA ASP A 120 19.59 1.87 13.40
C ASP A 120 20.21 2.32 12.07
N HIS A 121 20.64 3.57 11.96
CA HIS A 121 21.29 4.07 10.73
C HIS A 121 22.58 3.31 10.39
N LEU A 122 23.41 2.99 11.39
CA LEU A 122 24.61 2.16 11.21
C LEU A 122 24.25 0.80 10.60
N GLN A 123 23.20 0.14 11.12
CA GLN A 123 22.74 -1.15 10.63
C GLN A 123 22.22 -1.06 9.20
N GLN A 124 21.31 -0.12 8.93
CA GLN A 124 20.70 0.03 7.61
C GLN A 124 21.73 0.38 6.54
N HIS A 125 22.63 1.34 6.81
CA HIS A 125 23.61 1.77 5.83
C HIS A 125 24.68 0.68 5.55
N SER A 126 25.17 0.03 6.59
CA SER A 126 26.13 -1.07 6.39
C SER A 126 25.49 -2.28 5.70
N GLY A 127 24.24 -2.61 6.06
CA GLY A 127 23.47 -3.63 5.37
C GLY A 127 23.26 -3.31 3.89
N GLN A 128 23.01 -2.03 3.56
CA GLN A 128 22.94 -1.58 2.16
C GLN A 128 24.25 -1.86 1.40
N HIS A 129 25.42 -1.56 2.01
CA HIS A 129 26.71 -1.85 1.37
C HIS A 129 26.87 -3.34 1.11
N VAL A 130 26.61 -4.18 2.11
CA VAL A 130 26.66 -5.64 1.98
C VAL A 130 25.73 -6.15 0.88
N LEU A 131 24.48 -5.69 0.88
CA LEU A 131 23.50 -6.12 -0.12
C LEU A 131 23.86 -5.67 -1.54
N SER A 132 24.32 -4.43 -1.70
CA SER A 132 24.75 -3.89 -2.99
C SER A 132 25.95 -4.63 -3.55
N ALA A 133 26.93 -4.98 -2.69
CA ALA A 133 28.10 -5.76 -3.10
C ALA A 133 27.70 -7.20 -3.48
N ALA A 134 26.74 -7.82 -2.77
CA ALA A 134 26.23 -9.15 -3.12
C ALA A 134 25.55 -9.18 -4.50
N PHE A 135 24.77 -8.15 -4.87
CA PHE A 135 24.18 -8.04 -6.20
C PHE A 135 25.24 -7.86 -7.30
N VAL A 136 26.30 -7.09 -7.03
CA VAL A 136 27.42 -6.93 -7.97
C VAL A 136 28.20 -8.24 -8.12
N GLU A 137 28.60 -8.88 -6.99
CA GLU A 137 29.36 -10.13 -7.00
C GLU A 137 28.65 -11.25 -7.76
N LEU A 138 27.34 -11.41 -7.54
CA LEU A 138 26.60 -12.55 -8.09
C LEU A 138 26.04 -12.33 -9.49
N PHE A 139 25.75 -11.08 -9.85
CA PHE A 139 24.95 -10.80 -11.04
C PHE A 139 25.43 -9.58 -11.84
N GLU A 140 26.51 -8.92 -11.42
CA GLU A 140 27.04 -7.69 -12.04
C GLU A 140 25.98 -6.56 -12.09
N LEU A 141 25.10 -6.49 -11.07
CA LEU A 141 24.02 -5.51 -11.00
C LEU A 141 24.40 -4.36 -10.04
N PRO A 142 24.84 -3.20 -10.55
CA PRO A 142 25.21 -2.07 -9.72
C PRO A 142 23.97 -1.37 -9.12
N THR A 143 24.16 -0.82 -7.91
CA THR A 143 23.20 0.04 -7.25
C THR A 143 23.33 1.47 -7.78
N VAL A 144 22.27 2.03 -8.35
CA VAL A 144 22.22 3.40 -8.86
C VAL A 144 21.77 4.41 -7.81
N SER A 145 20.88 4.02 -6.90
CA SER A 145 20.42 4.86 -5.80
C SER A 145 20.20 4.06 -4.52
N PHE A 146 20.27 4.76 -3.39
CA PHE A 146 19.94 4.27 -2.06
C PHE A 146 19.07 5.29 -1.36
N HIS A 147 18.04 4.83 -0.66
CA HIS A 147 17.20 5.66 0.18
C HIS A 147 16.91 4.94 1.50
N MET A 148 17.21 5.63 2.60
CA MET A 148 16.92 5.17 3.96
C MET A 148 15.63 5.82 4.43
N GLY A 149 14.54 5.06 4.42
CA GLY A 149 13.25 5.48 4.99
C GLY A 149 13.17 5.20 6.49
N GLU A 150 12.09 5.64 7.11
CA GLU A 150 11.86 5.44 8.56
C GLU A 150 11.59 3.96 8.90
N GLU A 151 10.81 3.26 8.08
CA GLU A 151 10.45 1.86 8.33
C GLU A 151 11.34 0.89 7.56
N SER A 152 11.62 1.17 6.30
CA SER A 152 12.42 0.31 5.41
C SER A 152 13.39 1.13 4.57
N CYS A 153 14.34 0.43 3.95
CA CYS A 153 15.32 1.00 3.05
C CYS A 153 15.10 0.47 1.62
N THR A 154 15.53 1.23 0.63
CA THR A 154 15.47 0.78 -0.76
C THR A 154 16.79 1.00 -1.48
N ILE A 155 17.15 0.05 -2.35
CA ILE A 155 18.18 0.22 -3.38
C ILE A 155 17.55 0.08 -4.75
N ASP A 156 17.95 0.93 -5.69
CA ASP A 156 17.59 0.78 -7.09
C ASP A 156 18.77 0.17 -7.83
N LEU A 157 18.53 -0.94 -8.52
CA LEU A 157 19.53 -1.70 -9.28
C LEU A 157 19.38 -1.42 -10.77
N GLU A 158 20.48 -1.32 -11.48
CA GLU A 158 20.50 -1.24 -12.95
C GLU A 158 20.17 -2.61 -13.56
N ALA A 159 18.88 -2.97 -13.53
CA ALA A 159 18.39 -4.26 -14.00
C ALA A 159 17.07 -4.10 -14.75
N LYS A 160 16.86 -4.84 -15.81
CA LYS A 160 15.58 -4.88 -16.55
C LYS A 160 14.51 -5.68 -15.80
N SER A 161 14.95 -6.71 -15.09
CA SER A 161 14.12 -7.60 -14.27
C SER A 161 14.99 -8.29 -13.23
N LEU A 162 14.36 -8.79 -12.16
CA LEU A 162 14.97 -9.67 -11.16
C LEU A 162 14.08 -10.90 -10.99
N SER A 163 14.64 -12.08 -11.10
CA SER A 163 13.92 -13.30 -10.78
C SER A 163 13.87 -13.53 -9.25
N PRO A 164 12.85 -14.25 -8.74
CA PRO A 164 12.79 -14.62 -7.33
C PRO A 164 14.06 -15.36 -6.85
N GLU A 165 14.66 -16.18 -7.71
CA GLU A 165 15.90 -16.90 -7.43
C GLU A 165 17.08 -15.96 -7.25
N GLN A 166 17.23 -14.94 -8.09
CA GLN A 166 18.29 -13.93 -7.96
C GLN A 166 18.14 -13.15 -6.66
N VAL A 167 16.92 -12.77 -6.30
CA VAL A 167 16.61 -12.07 -5.06
C VAL A 167 16.99 -12.93 -3.84
N HIS A 168 16.55 -14.18 -3.83
CA HIS A 168 16.86 -15.13 -2.75
C HIS A 168 18.37 -15.37 -2.60
N ARG A 169 19.08 -15.57 -3.70
CA ARG A 169 20.55 -15.77 -3.68
C ARG A 169 21.28 -14.54 -3.17
N ALA A 170 20.87 -13.33 -3.57
CA ALA A 170 21.47 -12.09 -3.06
C ALA A 170 21.24 -11.94 -1.56
N GLU A 171 20.04 -12.23 -1.06
CA GLU A 171 19.72 -12.21 0.38
C GLU A 171 20.56 -13.21 1.16
N LEU A 172 20.65 -14.45 0.69
CA LEU A 172 21.49 -15.48 1.32
C LEU A 172 22.96 -15.06 1.37
N ARG A 173 23.50 -14.56 0.26
CA ARG A 173 24.88 -14.12 0.18
C ARG A 173 25.16 -12.94 1.12
N ALA A 174 24.27 -11.96 1.15
CA ALA A 174 24.40 -10.83 2.06
C ALA A 174 24.40 -11.28 3.53
N ASN A 175 23.49 -12.17 3.92
CA ASN A 175 23.46 -12.72 5.27
C ASN A 175 24.69 -13.58 5.59
N GLN A 176 25.24 -14.33 4.62
CA GLN A 176 26.48 -15.05 4.81
C GLN A 176 27.63 -14.11 5.19
N ILE A 177 27.81 -13.00 4.46
CA ILE A 177 28.83 -11.97 4.77
C ILE A 177 28.62 -11.37 6.16
N ILE A 178 27.35 -11.16 6.56
CA ILE A 178 27.04 -10.66 7.90
C ILE A 178 27.46 -11.67 8.97
N PHE A 179 27.16 -12.95 8.79
CA PHE A 179 27.52 -13.99 9.77
C PHE A 179 29.02 -14.29 9.83
N GLU A 180 29.77 -13.95 8.78
CA GLU A 180 31.24 -14.03 8.79
C GLU A 180 31.88 -12.95 9.67
N ASP A 181 31.13 -11.95 10.11
CA ASP A 181 31.56 -10.85 10.99
C ASP A 181 32.83 -10.13 10.49
N ARG A 182 32.86 -9.84 9.17
CA ARG A 182 34.04 -9.22 8.54
C ARG A 182 34.27 -7.80 9.05
N PRO A 183 35.56 -7.41 9.30
CA PRO A 183 35.88 -6.06 9.71
C PRO A 183 35.48 -5.01 8.67
N VAL A 184 34.91 -3.89 9.17
CA VAL A 184 34.57 -2.71 8.37
C VAL A 184 35.50 -1.58 8.75
N LYS A 185 36.31 -1.11 7.80
CA LYS A 185 37.35 -0.10 8.01
C LYS A 185 37.10 1.14 7.15
N THR A 186 37.57 2.27 7.63
CA THR A 186 37.53 3.53 6.89
C THR A 186 38.93 3.99 6.54
N HIS A 187 39.12 4.35 5.28
CA HIS A 187 40.41 4.88 4.76
C HIS A 187 40.18 6.28 4.21
N PHE A 188 41.18 7.13 4.37
CA PHE A 188 41.20 8.43 3.73
C PHE A 188 42.35 8.47 2.71
N VAL A 189 41.97 8.59 1.44
CA VAL A 189 42.93 8.46 0.31
C VAL A 189 42.80 9.66 -0.64
N SER A 190 43.85 9.87 -1.48
CA SER A 190 43.75 10.84 -2.57
C SER A 190 42.90 10.30 -3.73
N PRO A 191 42.42 11.16 -4.64
CA PRO A 191 41.70 10.73 -5.84
C PRO A 191 42.49 9.77 -6.73
N GLU A 192 43.85 9.92 -6.76
CA GLU A 192 44.77 9.05 -7.52
C GLU A 192 44.77 7.65 -6.90
N GLN A 193 45.00 7.55 -5.59
CA GLN A 193 44.97 6.28 -4.86
C GLN A 193 43.60 5.58 -5.00
N ALA A 194 42.50 6.33 -4.93
CA ALA A 194 41.17 5.78 -5.08
C ALA A 194 40.92 5.12 -6.45
N ARG A 195 41.52 5.65 -7.52
CA ARG A 195 41.39 5.05 -8.87
C ARG A 195 42.10 3.69 -8.98
N GLU A 196 43.17 3.49 -8.21
CA GLU A 196 43.94 2.24 -8.19
C GLU A 196 43.29 1.15 -7.31
N MET A 197 42.38 1.53 -6.38
CA MET A 197 41.80 0.62 -5.40
C MET A 197 40.68 -0.28 -5.94
N GLY A 198 40.21 -0.08 -7.17
CA GLY A 198 39.09 -0.90 -7.73
C GLY A 198 37.74 -0.69 -7.02
N LEU A 199 37.40 0.55 -6.73
CA LEU A 199 36.18 0.89 -6.02
C LEU A 199 34.94 0.45 -6.78
N ARG A 200 33.97 -0.12 -6.07
CA ARG A 200 32.64 -0.45 -6.63
C ARG A 200 31.91 0.78 -7.20
N LYS A 201 32.06 1.95 -6.60
CA LYS A 201 31.50 3.22 -7.06
C LYS A 201 32.54 4.31 -6.96
N LEU A 202 32.80 4.99 -8.08
CA LEU A 202 33.70 6.13 -8.10
C LEU A 202 33.04 7.33 -7.41
N PRO A 203 33.81 8.10 -6.62
CA PRO A 203 33.32 9.32 -5.98
C PRO A 203 33.08 10.44 -7.00
N PRO A 204 32.25 11.45 -6.66
CA PRO A 204 32.17 12.68 -7.44
C PRO A 204 33.52 13.37 -7.58
N ALA A 205 33.77 13.98 -8.73
CA ALA A 205 35.00 14.76 -8.99
C ALA A 205 35.09 16.00 -8.07
N GLY A 206 36.32 16.48 -7.79
CA GLY A 206 36.54 17.77 -7.11
C GLY A 206 36.83 17.71 -5.62
N ARG A 207 36.95 16.52 -5.00
CA ARG A 207 37.37 16.37 -3.59
C ARG A 207 38.85 16.04 -3.51
N GLU A 208 39.59 16.77 -2.69
CA GLU A 208 41.04 16.51 -2.45
C GLU A 208 41.29 15.24 -1.63
N ARG A 209 40.36 14.86 -0.77
CA ARG A 209 40.43 13.68 0.11
C ARG A 209 39.15 12.90 0.06
N LEU A 210 39.27 11.61 -0.18
CA LEU A 210 38.13 10.70 -0.33
C LEU A 210 38.08 9.76 0.87
N ARG A 211 36.87 9.57 1.43
CA ARG A 211 36.61 8.59 2.46
C ARG A 211 36.10 7.30 1.80
N ILE A 212 36.87 6.22 1.99
CA ILE A 212 36.55 4.89 1.48
C ILE A 212 36.15 3.99 2.64
N VAL A 213 35.06 3.27 2.48
CA VAL A 213 34.64 2.23 3.41
C VAL A 213 34.97 0.88 2.79
N GLU A 214 35.68 0.07 3.53
CA GLU A 214 36.11 -1.29 3.19
C GLU A 214 35.37 -2.28 4.05
N ILE A 215 34.72 -3.26 3.43
CA ILE A 215 34.35 -4.52 4.07
C ILE A 215 35.38 -5.55 3.65
N ALA A 216 36.16 -6.07 4.58
CA ALA A 216 37.33 -6.90 4.31
C ALA A 216 36.99 -8.03 3.31
N ASP A 217 37.82 -8.10 2.23
CA ASP A 217 37.70 -9.08 1.13
C ASP A 217 36.31 -9.16 0.47
N PHE A 218 35.54 -8.03 0.47
CA PHE A 218 34.20 -8.05 -0.10
C PHE A 218 33.75 -6.75 -0.80
N ASP A 219 33.92 -5.59 -0.17
CA ASP A 219 33.47 -4.31 -0.75
C ASP A 219 34.44 -3.18 -0.47
N LEU A 220 34.68 -2.35 -1.49
CA LEU A 220 35.38 -1.08 -1.40
C LEU A 220 34.55 0.01 -2.05
N CYS A 221 34.04 0.97 -1.27
CA CYS A 221 33.15 1.98 -1.77
C CYS A 221 33.45 3.37 -1.18
N ALA A 222 33.45 4.40 -2.01
CA ALA A 222 33.47 5.78 -1.54
C ALA A 222 32.16 6.12 -0.84
N CYS A 223 32.21 6.41 0.47
CA CYS A 223 31.02 6.67 1.27
C CYS A 223 31.30 7.66 2.42
N GLY A 224 30.41 8.66 2.57
CA GLY A 224 30.43 9.62 3.68
C GLY A 224 29.55 9.22 4.87
N GLY A 225 28.83 8.11 4.78
CA GLY A 225 27.85 7.69 5.79
C GLY A 225 28.47 7.05 7.04
N THR A 226 27.62 6.71 8.00
CA THR A 226 28.03 6.04 9.24
C THR A 226 27.93 4.52 9.08
N HIS A 227 28.95 3.79 9.59
CA HIS A 227 29.04 2.34 9.41
C HIS A 227 29.36 1.63 10.72
N VAL A 228 28.95 0.35 10.79
CA VAL A 228 29.34 -0.59 11.85
C VAL A 228 30.85 -0.91 11.79
N ARG A 229 31.42 -1.50 12.86
CA ARG A 229 32.84 -1.90 12.90
C ARG A 229 33.10 -3.27 12.29
N ALA A 230 32.07 -4.11 12.27
CA ALA A 230 32.09 -5.43 11.64
C ALA A 230 30.69 -5.78 11.11
N THR A 231 30.62 -6.60 10.07
CA THR A 231 29.37 -6.89 9.37
C THR A 231 28.31 -7.53 10.27
N GLY A 232 28.71 -8.32 11.28
CA GLY A 232 27.78 -8.92 12.25
C GLY A 232 26.96 -7.90 13.03
N GLN A 233 27.47 -6.68 13.23
CA GLN A 233 26.73 -5.61 13.91
C GLN A 233 25.59 -5.03 13.06
N ALA A 234 25.61 -5.22 11.73
CA ALA A 234 24.48 -4.84 10.86
C ALA A 234 23.24 -5.70 11.11
N GLY A 235 23.44 -6.91 11.65
CA GLY A 235 22.38 -7.89 11.87
C GLY A 235 21.79 -8.44 10.57
N ALA A 236 20.86 -9.40 10.68
CA ALA A 236 20.28 -10.05 9.52
C ALA A 236 19.63 -9.05 8.56
N ILE A 237 19.73 -9.33 7.26
CA ILE A 237 19.05 -8.61 6.18
C ILE A 237 17.83 -9.43 5.75
N LEU A 238 16.66 -8.76 5.63
CA LEU A 238 15.46 -9.32 5.03
C LEU A 238 15.03 -8.46 3.84
N LEU A 239 14.91 -9.07 2.67
CA LEU A 239 14.32 -8.45 1.49
C LEU A 239 12.80 -8.50 1.59
N ARG A 240 12.14 -7.36 1.42
CA ARG A 240 10.69 -7.24 1.66
C ARG A 240 9.88 -7.22 0.36
N LYS A 241 10.33 -6.45 -0.61
CA LYS A 241 9.62 -6.22 -1.86
C LYS A 241 10.60 -5.99 -3.01
N VAL A 242 10.20 -6.42 -4.19
CA VAL A 242 10.88 -6.08 -5.44
C VAL A 242 9.85 -5.51 -6.40
N GLU A 243 10.14 -4.35 -6.97
CA GLU A 243 9.25 -3.70 -7.92
C GLU A 243 10.02 -3.03 -9.06
N LYS A 244 9.36 -2.88 -10.19
CA LYS A 244 9.93 -2.20 -11.35
C LYS A 244 9.78 -0.69 -11.18
N VAL A 245 10.87 0.04 -11.41
CA VAL A 245 10.92 1.51 -11.43
C VAL A 245 11.39 2.03 -12.77
N LYS A 246 11.36 3.36 -12.98
CA LYS A 246 11.72 3.97 -14.28
C LYS A 246 13.12 3.59 -14.77
N GLN A 247 14.07 3.46 -13.87
CA GLN A 247 15.50 3.26 -14.18
C GLN A 247 16.02 1.86 -13.80
N GLY A 248 15.15 0.90 -13.49
CA GLY A 248 15.60 -0.43 -13.10
C GLY A 248 14.64 -1.17 -12.20
N MET A 249 15.20 -1.90 -11.24
CA MET A 249 14.47 -2.67 -10.25
C MET A 249 14.76 -2.13 -8.84
N ARG A 250 13.72 -1.82 -8.10
CA ARG A 250 13.82 -1.41 -6.70
C ARG A 250 13.70 -2.63 -5.80
N VAL A 251 14.63 -2.75 -4.87
CA VAL A 251 14.63 -3.76 -3.82
C VAL A 251 14.45 -3.06 -2.48
N GLU A 252 13.37 -3.37 -1.79
CA GLU A 252 13.10 -2.93 -0.42
C GLU A 252 13.67 -3.95 0.56
N PHE A 253 14.33 -3.47 1.60
CA PHE A 253 14.98 -4.30 2.60
C PHE A 253 15.00 -3.65 3.99
N VAL A 254 15.24 -4.46 5.00
CA VAL A 254 15.50 -4.05 6.38
C VAL A 254 16.64 -4.85 6.97
N CYS A 255 17.39 -4.24 7.90
CA CYS A 255 18.50 -4.89 8.59
C CYS A 255 18.35 -4.83 10.11
N GLY A 256 19.07 -5.69 10.81
CA GLY A 256 19.27 -5.62 12.25
C GLY A 256 17.97 -5.62 13.04
N GLU A 257 17.81 -4.64 13.92
CA GLU A 257 16.62 -4.53 14.77
C GLU A 257 15.33 -4.33 13.98
N ARG A 258 15.36 -3.63 12.82
CA ARG A 258 14.20 -3.53 11.93
C ARG A 258 13.81 -4.90 11.39
N ALA A 259 14.78 -5.73 10.97
CA ALA A 259 14.51 -7.07 10.48
C ALA A 259 13.85 -7.96 11.54
N VAL A 260 14.32 -7.88 12.79
CA VAL A 260 13.71 -8.62 13.91
C VAL A 260 12.26 -8.17 14.15
N ARG A 261 12.00 -6.86 14.17
CA ARG A 261 10.63 -6.32 14.33
C ARG A 261 9.70 -6.77 13.22
N PHE A 262 10.15 -6.72 11.97
CA PHE A 262 9.34 -7.17 10.82
C PHE A 262 9.09 -8.68 10.88
N ALA A 263 10.10 -9.48 11.15
CA ALA A 263 9.94 -10.94 11.30
C ALA A 263 8.94 -11.30 12.42
N ARG A 264 8.95 -10.55 13.53
CA ARG A 264 7.98 -10.72 14.61
C ARG A 264 6.57 -10.38 14.16
N LYS A 265 6.38 -9.24 13.50
CA LYS A 265 5.07 -8.81 12.96
C LYS A 265 4.53 -9.81 11.93
N ASP A 266 5.40 -10.28 11.01
CA ASP A 266 5.03 -11.29 10.02
C ASP A 266 4.57 -12.60 10.70
N TYR A 267 5.33 -13.05 11.72
CA TYR A 267 4.97 -14.23 12.49
C TYR A 267 3.61 -14.08 13.17
N GLU A 268 3.36 -12.97 13.86
CA GLU A 268 2.11 -12.70 14.57
C GLU A 268 0.92 -12.67 13.61
N THR A 269 1.06 -11.97 12.47
CA THR A 269 0.03 -11.89 11.43
C THR A 269 -0.27 -13.27 10.84
N LEU A 270 0.77 -14.06 10.55
CA LEU A 270 0.59 -15.42 10.03
C LEU A 270 0.00 -16.35 11.08
N ALA A 271 0.38 -16.22 12.35
CA ALA A 271 -0.19 -17.00 13.46
C ALA A 271 -1.68 -16.72 13.65
N GLU A 272 -2.09 -15.44 13.59
CA GLU A 272 -3.48 -15.04 13.62
C GLU A 272 -4.27 -15.65 12.46
N ALA A 273 -3.77 -15.52 11.23
CA ALA A 273 -4.41 -16.09 10.05
C ALA A 273 -4.53 -17.63 10.13
N ALA A 274 -3.49 -18.32 10.60
CA ALA A 274 -3.51 -19.77 10.81
C ALA A 274 -4.51 -20.17 11.90
N GLY A 275 -4.62 -19.38 12.97
CA GLY A 275 -5.56 -19.59 14.09
C GLY A 275 -7.02 -19.61 13.64
N LEU A 276 -7.42 -18.78 12.64
CA LEU A 276 -8.77 -18.80 12.06
C LEU A 276 -9.16 -20.17 11.47
N TYR A 277 -8.18 -20.94 11.06
CA TYR A 277 -8.35 -22.29 10.49
C TYR A 277 -7.97 -23.42 11.46
N SER A 278 -7.64 -23.11 12.72
CA SER A 278 -7.09 -24.07 13.68
C SER A 278 -5.91 -24.86 13.09
N ALA A 279 -5.08 -24.20 12.28
CA ALA A 279 -4.01 -24.77 11.50
C ALA A 279 -2.63 -24.35 12.03
N HIS A 280 -1.60 -25.14 11.74
CA HIS A 280 -0.21 -24.74 11.92
C HIS A 280 0.18 -23.69 10.88
N LEU A 281 1.10 -22.79 11.21
CA LEU A 281 1.60 -21.71 10.33
C LEU A 281 1.91 -22.17 8.91
N TRP A 282 2.66 -23.26 8.80
CA TRP A 282 3.13 -23.80 7.50
C TRP A 282 2.02 -24.43 6.65
N THR A 283 0.90 -24.80 7.26
CA THR A 283 -0.26 -25.42 6.57
C THR A 283 -1.39 -24.42 6.30
N ALA A 284 -1.32 -23.22 6.86
CA ALA A 284 -2.35 -22.18 6.65
C ALA A 284 -2.67 -21.89 5.17
N PRO A 285 -1.68 -21.75 4.25
CA PRO A 285 -1.97 -21.51 2.84
C PRO A 285 -2.75 -22.65 2.17
N GLU A 286 -2.54 -23.90 2.61
CA GLU A 286 -3.27 -25.05 2.09
C GLU A 286 -4.72 -25.04 2.59
N GLN A 287 -4.94 -24.77 3.87
CA GLN A 287 -6.28 -24.65 4.45
C GLN A 287 -7.10 -23.53 3.82
N ILE A 288 -6.46 -22.37 3.56
CA ILE A 288 -7.11 -21.26 2.85
C ILE A 288 -7.54 -21.68 1.45
N ARG A 289 -6.66 -22.36 0.68
CA ARG A 289 -7.03 -22.87 -0.66
C ARG A 289 -8.19 -23.83 -0.61
N LYS A 290 -8.16 -24.80 0.32
CA LYS A 290 -9.25 -25.74 0.53
C LYS A 290 -10.58 -25.04 0.83
N SER A 291 -10.57 -24.06 1.74
CA SER A 291 -11.76 -23.27 2.08
C SER A 291 -12.32 -22.50 0.88
N LEU A 292 -11.46 -21.89 0.07
CA LEU A 292 -11.87 -21.19 -1.16
C LEU A 292 -12.52 -22.14 -2.17
N ASP A 293 -12.01 -23.36 -2.30
CA ASP A 293 -12.60 -24.37 -3.20
C ASP A 293 -13.92 -24.94 -2.64
N GLU A 294 -14.04 -25.08 -1.32
CA GLU A 294 -15.30 -25.43 -0.66
C GLU A 294 -16.37 -24.35 -0.86
N ILE A 295 -16.02 -23.07 -0.71
CA ILE A 295 -16.92 -21.94 -0.98
C ILE A 295 -17.42 -21.95 -2.43
N LYS A 296 -16.50 -22.12 -3.42
CA LYS A 296 -16.89 -22.24 -4.83
C LYS A 296 -17.83 -23.43 -5.09
N SER A 297 -17.55 -24.55 -4.45
CA SER A 297 -18.36 -25.76 -4.57
C SER A 297 -19.75 -25.58 -3.91
N ALA A 298 -19.78 -24.92 -2.76
CA ALA A 298 -21.03 -24.57 -2.07
C ALA A 298 -21.91 -23.64 -2.92
N ALA A 299 -21.32 -22.59 -3.49
CA ALA A 299 -22.03 -21.65 -4.36
C ALA A 299 -22.61 -22.35 -5.63
N LYS A 300 -21.89 -23.31 -6.21
CA LYS A 300 -22.43 -24.12 -7.32
C LYS A 300 -23.60 -25.00 -6.90
N ARG A 301 -23.50 -25.65 -5.72
CA ARG A 301 -24.60 -26.46 -5.19
C ARG A 301 -25.83 -25.61 -4.86
N GLU A 302 -25.63 -24.44 -4.24
CA GLU A 302 -26.69 -23.50 -3.94
C GLU A 302 -27.40 -23.05 -5.23
N HIS A 303 -26.64 -22.64 -6.25
CA HIS A 303 -27.21 -22.23 -7.55
C HIS A 303 -28.06 -23.32 -8.16
N LYS A 304 -27.58 -24.59 -8.14
CA LYS A 304 -28.35 -25.73 -8.67
C LYS A 304 -29.63 -25.97 -7.88
N LEU A 305 -29.59 -25.89 -6.54
CA LEU A 305 -30.78 -26.03 -5.70
C LEU A 305 -31.77 -24.91 -5.96
N LEU A 306 -31.32 -23.65 -6.11
CA LEU A 306 -32.17 -22.52 -6.46
C LEU A 306 -32.82 -22.71 -7.83
N GLU A 307 -32.10 -23.27 -8.79
CA GLU A 307 -32.62 -23.61 -10.12
C GLU A 307 -33.73 -24.67 -10.04
N GLU A 308 -33.52 -25.73 -9.27
CA GLU A 308 -34.54 -26.78 -9.02
C GLU A 308 -35.78 -26.18 -8.31
N VAL A 309 -35.58 -25.33 -7.31
CA VAL A 309 -36.69 -24.63 -6.64
C VAL A 309 -37.42 -23.69 -7.58
N ALA A 310 -36.73 -22.96 -8.45
CA ALA A 310 -37.36 -22.08 -9.45
C ALA A 310 -38.19 -22.88 -10.46
N GLU A 311 -37.70 -24.06 -10.88
CA GLU A 311 -38.40 -24.95 -11.79
C GLU A 311 -39.71 -25.52 -11.18
N LEU A 312 -39.63 -26.04 -9.94
CA LEU A 312 -40.82 -26.51 -9.22
C LEU A 312 -41.81 -25.39 -8.94
N THR A 313 -41.31 -24.19 -8.61
CA THR A 313 -42.14 -23.03 -8.38
C THR A 313 -42.82 -22.57 -9.68
N ALA A 314 -42.11 -22.56 -10.80
CA ALA A 314 -42.68 -22.24 -12.12
C ALA A 314 -43.77 -23.25 -12.51
N ALA A 315 -43.51 -24.54 -12.36
CA ALA A 315 -44.51 -25.58 -12.65
C ALA A 315 -45.80 -25.42 -11.82
N LYS A 316 -45.65 -25.12 -10.50
CA LYS A 316 -46.79 -24.86 -9.62
C LYS A 316 -47.58 -23.62 -10.05
N MET A 317 -46.90 -22.52 -10.37
CA MET A 317 -47.54 -21.25 -10.80
C MET A 317 -48.27 -21.43 -12.15
N LEU A 318 -47.63 -22.13 -13.09
CA LEU A 318 -48.21 -22.40 -14.42
C LEU A 318 -49.46 -23.29 -14.31
N ALA A 319 -49.45 -24.30 -13.43
CA ALA A 319 -50.58 -25.17 -13.20
C ALA A 319 -51.78 -24.42 -12.53
N ALA A 320 -51.48 -23.43 -11.69
CA ALA A 320 -52.53 -22.64 -11.01
C ALA A 320 -53.03 -21.45 -11.84
N SER A 321 -52.41 -21.14 -12.99
CA SER A 321 -52.75 -19.98 -13.84
C SER A 321 -53.66 -20.41 -14.99
N GLU A 322 -54.89 -19.86 -15.07
CA GLU A 322 -55.75 -20.00 -16.23
C GLU A 322 -55.42 -18.97 -17.32
N PRO A 323 -55.47 -19.36 -18.60
CA PRO A 323 -55.23 -18.43 -19.68
C PRO A 323 -56.32 -17.30 -19.72
N SER A 324 -55.89 -16.06 -19.82
CA SER A 324 -56.79 -14.90 -20.04
C SER A 324 -56.39 -14.22 -21.34
N ALA A 325 -57.33 -13.93 -22.22
CA ALA A 325 -57.07 -13.36 -23.56
C ALA A 325 -56.02 -14.11 -24.38
N GLY A 326 -55.95 -15.44 -24.22
CA GLY A 326 -55.00 -16.32 -24.94
C GLY A 326 -53.57 -16.32 -24.41
N ILE A 327 -53.29 -15.73 -23.27
CA ILE A 327 -51.99 -15.73 -22.58
C ILE A 327 -52.12 -16.19 -21.14
N LYS A 328 -51.06 -16.84 -20.60
CA LYS A 328 -50.90 -17.05 -19.17
C LYS A 328 -50.15 -15.87 -18.56
N LEU A 329 -50.83 -15.15 -17.65
CA LEU A 329 -50.24 -13.98 -17.00
C LEU A 329 -49.98 -14.27 -15.51
N ILE A 330 -48.71 -14.36 -15.13
CA ILE A 330 -48.28 -14.62 -13.76
C ILE A 330 -47.74 -13.30 -13.18
N ALA A 331 -48.46 -12.78 -12.18
CA ALA A 331 -48.14 -11.51 -11.53
C ALA A 331 -48.11 -11.74 -10.02
N GLN A 332 -46.93 -11.66 -9.40
CA GLN A 332 -46.75 -11.98 -7.99
C GLN A 332 -45.51 -11.31 -7.36
N VAL A 333 -45.65 -10.91 -6.08
CA VAL A 333 -44.52 -10.54 -5.24
C VAL A 333 -43.96 -11.80 -4.57
N LEU A 334 -42.65 -12.01 -4.72
CA LEU A 334 -41.88 -13.13 -4.18
C LEU A 334 -41.30 -12.73 -2.83
N ALA A 335 -41.99 -12.98 -1.74
CA ALA A 335 -41.53 -12.62 -0.40
C ALA A 335 -40.21 -13.33 -0.06
N GLY A 336 -39.22 -12.58 0.43
CA GLY A 336 -37.93 -13.10 0.88
C GLY A 336 -37.03 -13.68 -0.23
N ARG A 337 -37.31 -13.38 -1.51
CA ARG A 337 -36.47 -13.79 -2.65
C ARG A 337 -35.69 -12.59 -3.23
N ASP A 338 -34.50 -12.87 -3.71
CA ASP A 338 -33.67 -11.88 -4.38
C ASP A 338 -33.96 -11.80 -5.90
N ILE A 339 -33.32 -10.84 -6.53
CA ILE A 339 -33.44 -10.62 -7.98
C ILE A 339 -32.87 -11.79 -8.80
N GLY A 340 -31.85 -12.50 -8.29
CA GLY A 340 -31.25 -13.67 -8.93
C GLY A 340 -32.29 -14.79 -9.10
N PHE A 341 -32.98 -15.11 -8.02
CA PHE A 341 -34.08 -16.10 -8.02
C PHE A 341 -35.23 -15.62 -8.89
N ALA A 342 -35.66 -14.35 -8.79
CA ALA A 342 -36.78 -13.83 -9.58
C ALA A 342 -36.51 -13.89 -11.08
N LYS A 343 -35.31 -13.62 -11.53
CA LYS A 343 -34.88 -13.78 -12.95
C LYS A 343 -34.92 -15.24 -13.38
N MET A 344 -34.38 -16.13 -12.56
CA MET A 344 -34.33 -17.56 -12.83
C MET A 344 -35.76 -18.11 -12.95
N LEU A 345 -36.63 -17.74 -12.02
CA LEU A 345 -38.05 -18.09 -12.07
C LEU A 345 -38.76 -17.52 -13.28
N ALA A 346 -38.55 -16.23 -13.59
CA ALA A 346 -39.11 -15.60 -14.79
C ALA A 346 -38.73 -16.33 -16.07
N GLN A 347 -37.46 -16.71 -16.23
CA GLN A 347 -36.97 -17.50 -17.36
C GLN A 347 -37.64 -18.87 -17.48
N LYS A 348 -37.81 -19.58 -16.35
CA LYS A 348 -38.55 -20.87 -16.35
C LYS A 348 -40.01 -20.71 -16.70
N LEU A 349 -40.69 -19.66 -16.20
CA LEU A 349 -42.09 -19.36 -16.53
C LEU A 349 -42.30 -19.05 -18.01
N VAL A 350 -41.48 -18.20 -18.59
CA VAL A 350 -41.63 -17.78 -19.99
C VAL A 350 -41.08 -18.78 -21.02
N ALA A 351 -40.44 -19.86 -20.56
CA ALA A 351 -40.15 -21.03 -21.40
C ALA A 351 -41.46 -21.72 -21.90
N GLU A 352 -42.53 -21.61 -21.11
CA GLU A 352 -43.88 -22.04 -21.55
C GLU A 352 -44.46 -21.03 -22.54
N PRO A 353 -44.89 -21.48 -23.73
CA PRO A 353 -45.43 -20.61 -24.76
C PRO A 353 -46.60 -19.73 -24.26
N ARG A 354 -46.70 -18.49 -24.76
CA ARG A 354 -47.74 -17.51 -24.39
C ARG A 354 -47.81 -17.16 -22.90
N THR A 355 -46.66 -17.20 -22.22
CA THR A 355 -46.58 -16.83 -20.79
C THR A 355 -45.91 -15.50 -20.61
N VAL A 356 -46.45 -14.65 -19.75
CA VAL A 356 -45.88 -13.40 -19.26
C VAL A 356 -45.70 -13.50 -17.75
N ALA A 357 -44.54 -13.12 -17.29
CA ALA A 357 -44.18 -13.07 -15.86
C ALA A 357 -43.91 -11.63 -15.43
N LEU A 358 -44.68 -11.16 -14.42
CA LEU A 358 -44.51 -9.85 -13.78
C LEU A 358 -44.20 -10.12 -12.30
N LEU A 359 -42.92 -10.12 -11.95
CA LEU A 359 -42.46 -10.53 -10.61
C LEU A 359 -41.93 -9.34 -9.84
N GLY A 360 -42.29 -9.22 -8.58
CA GLY A 360 -41.65 -8.35 -7.60
C GLY A 360 -40.82 -9.17 -6.62
N CYS A 361 -39.68 -8.69 -6.20
CA CYS A 361 -38.79 -9.36 -5.23
C CYS A 361 -37.95 -8.37 -4.46
N GLY A 362 -37.27 -8.85 -3.44
CA GLY A 362 -36.29 -8.12 -2.66
C GLY A 362 -36.65 -8.04 -1.18
N THR A 363 -35.60 -7.94 -0.37
CA THR A 363 -35.71 -7.70 1.07
C THR A 363 -35.22 -6.31 1.44
N GLU A 364 -34.02 -5.92 0.97
CA GLU A 364 -33.44 -4.61 1.22
C GLU A 364 -33.51 -3.69 -0.02
N GLN A 365 -33.51 -4.26 -1.22
CA GLN A 365 -33.62 -3.53 -2.48
C GLN A 365 -34.75 -4.10 -3.33
N PRO A 366 -35.99 -3.59 -3.18
CA PRO A 366 -37.12 -4.04 -3.94
C PRO A 366 -36.90 -3.88 -5.44
N THR A 367 -37.20 -4.93 -6.20
CA THR A 367 -36.93 -4.98 -7.64
C THR A 367 -38.10 -5.63 -8.38
N LEU A 368 -38.40 -5.12 -9.57
CA LEU A 368 -39.35 -5.73 -10.51
C LEU A 368 -38.58 -6.48 -11.59
N VAL A 369 -39.11 -7.63 -11.99
CA VAL A 369 -38.65 -8.42 -13.14
C VAL A 369 -39.83 -8.73 -14.03
N PHE A 370 -39.83 -8.22 -15.26
CA PHE A 370 -40.85 -8.47 -16.28
C PHE A 370 -40.26 -9.31 -17.40
N ALA A 371 -40.96 -10.36 -17.76
CA ALA A 371 -40.53 -11.26 -18.82
C ALA A 371 -41.70 -11.76 -19.66
N GLN A 372 -41.44 -12.10 -20.92
CA GLN A 372 -42.39 -12.78 -21.82
C GLN A 372 -41.66 -13.89 -22.60
N TRP A 373 -42.44 -14.79 -23.19
CA TRP A 373 -41.89 -15.82 -24.06
C TRP A 373 -41.19 -15.22 -25.29
N GLN A 374 -40.27 -15.95 -25.86
CA GLN A 374 -39.48 -15.51 -27.02
C GLN A 374 -40.39 -15.16 -28.22
N GLY A 375 -40.21 -13.98 -28.79
CA GLY A 375 -41.05 -13.47 -29.87
C GLY A 375 -42.44 -13.01 -29.46
N GLY A 376 -42.71 -12.84 -28.16
CA GLY A 376 -43.99 -12.29 -27.65
C GLY A 376 -44.27 -10.89 -28.18
N PRO A 377 -45.57 -10.49 -28.21
CA PRO A 377 -45.98 -9.24 -28.81
C PRO A 377 -45.67 -7.99 -27.99
N PHE A 378 -45.36 -8.16 -26.69
CA PHE A 378 -45.14 -7.06 -25.78
C PHE A 378 -43.71 -6.50 -25.85
N ASP A 379 -43.49 -5.36 -25.21
CA ASP A 379 -42.16 -4.81 -24.97
C ASP A 379 -41.93 -4.62 -23.47
N MET A 380 -41.26 -5.61 -22.84
CA MET A 380 -41.00 -5.58 -21.40
C MET A 380 -40.06 -4.45 -21.00
N GLY A 381 -39.13 -4.07 -21.90
CA GLY A 381 -38.25 -2.94 -21.70
C GLY A 381 -38.98 -1.60 -21.66
N ALA A 382 -39.92 -1.39 -22.58
CA ALA A 382 -40.75 -0.20 -22.61
C ALA A 382 -41.71 -0.14 -21.39
N LEU A 383 -42.35 -1.27 -21.05
CA LEU A 383 -43.23 -1.37 -19.89
C LEU A 383 -42.45 -1.09 -18.58
N MET A 384 -41.29 -1.63 -18.44
CA MET A 384 -40.42 -1.37 -17.27
C MET A 384 -40.03 0.09 -17.18
N LYS A 385 -39.60 0.72 -18.27
CA LYS A 385 -39.24 2.15 -18.30
C LYS A 385 -40.44 3.03 -17.88
N GLN A 386 -41.63 2.68 -18.33
CA GLN A 386 -42.86 3.41 -17.96
C GLN A 386 -43.14 3.30 -16.46
N GLU A 387 -43.07 2.12 -15.88
CA GLU A 387 -43.29 1.94 -14.44
C GLU A 387 -42.19 2.62 -13.60
N MET A 388 -40.89 2.53 -14.03
CA MET A 388 -39.79 3.20 -13.34
C MET A 388 -39.92 4.72 -13.37
N ALA A 389 -40.38 5.29 -14.49
CA ALA A 389 -40.64 6.74 -14.57
C ALA A 389 -41.73 7.20 -13.58
N ARG A 390 -42.76 6.40 -13.38
CA ARG A 390 -43.84 6.67 -12.38
C ARG A 390 -43.33 6.60 -10.94
N LEU A 391 -42.36 5.71 -10.68
CA LEU A 391 -41.81 5.49 -9.36
C LEU A 391 -40.63 6.42 -9.07
N GLY A 392 -40.20 7.30 -10.01
CA GLY A 392 -39.01 8.14 -9.87
C GLY A 392 -37.73 7.32 -9.79
N SER A 393 -37.70 6.13 -10.39
CA SER A 393 -36.61 5.17 -10.31
C SER A 393 -36.03 4.83 -11.68
N ARG A 394 -35.07 3.89 -11.73
CA ARG A 394 -34.40 3.48 -12.95
C ARG A 394 -34.58 2.00 -13.23
N GLY A 395 -34.79 1.66 -14.48
CA GLY A 395 -34.86 0.29 -14.95
C GLY A 395 -34.93 0.22 -16.47
N GLY A 396 -34.90 -0.99 -16.99
CA GLY A 396 -34.95 -1.25 -18.42
C GLY A 396 -34.53 -2.69 -18.74
N GLY A 397 -34.40 -3.01 -19.99
CA GLY A 397 -34.03 -4.35 -20.43
C GLY A 397 -34.30 -4.52 -21.91
N SER A 398 -34.37 -5.76 -22.36
CA SER A 398 -34.76 -6.14 -23.71
C SER A 398 -36.29 -6.19 -23.86
N ARG A 399 -36.72 -6.50 -25.08
CA ARG A 399 -38.13 -6.75 -25.34
C ARG A 399 -38.66 -7.97 -24.59
N GLU A 400 -37.82 -8.96 -24.31
CA GLU A 400 -38.19 -10.22 -23.65
C GLU A 400 -38.06 -10.17 -22.13
N LEU A 401 -37.04 -9.46 -21.62
CA LEU A 401 -36.72 -9.41 -20.18
C LEU A 401 -36.30 -8.01 -19.76
N ALA A 402 -36.92 -7.47 -18.73
CA ALA A 402 -36.57 -6.18 -18.14
C ALA A 402 -36.57 -6.23 -16.61
N GLN A 403 -35.83 -5.35 -15.99
CA GLN A 403 -35.76 -5.20 -14.53
C GLN A 403 -35.68 -3.74 -14.12
N GLY A 404 -36.12 -3.43 -12.90
CA GLY A 404 -36.02 -2.08 -12.36
C GLY A 404 -36.11 -2.07 -10.85
N GLY A 405 -35.31 -1.21 -10.19
CA GLY A 405 -35.40 -1.01 -8.74
C GLY A 405 -36.62 -0.21 -8.33
N VAL A 406 -37.22 -0.58 -7.22
CA VAL A 406 -38.39 0.11 -6.65
C VAL A 406 -37.98 0.80 -5.36
N PRO A 407 -38.44 2.04 -5.06
CA PRO A 407 -38.00 2.76 -3.86
C PRO A 407 -38.42 2.10 -2.53
N GLY A 408 -39.51 1.35 -2.49
CA GLY A 408 -40.00 0.68 -1.29
C GLY A 408 -40.82 -0.58 -1.60
N LEU A 409 -40.84 -1.55 -0.65
CA LEU A 409 -41.53 -2.82 -0.79
C LEU A 409 -43.02 -2.63 -0.99
N GLU A 410 -43.63 -1.62 -0.36
CA GLU A 410 -45.02 -1.27 -0.43
C GLU A 410 -45.52 -0.85 -1.83
N GLN A 411 -44.58 -0.52 -2.70
CA GLN A 411 -44.88 -0.09 -4.07
C GLN A 411 -44.88 -1.26 -5.08
N LEU A 412 -44.34 -2.44 -4.68
CA LEU A 412 -44.23 -3.60 -5.57
C LEU A 412 -45.59 -4.08 -6.08
N ASP A 413 -46.55 -4.29 -5.19
CA ASP A 413 -47.91 -4.78 -5.56
C ASP A 413 -48.61 -3.81 -6.51
N GLY A 414 -48.56 -2.51 -6.22
CA GLY A 414 -49.13 -1.50 -7.07
C GLY A 414 -48.52 -1.41 -8.47
N ALA A 415 -47.21 -1.57 -8.56
CA ALA A 415 -46.50 -1.58 -9.84
C ALA A 415 -46.81 -2.84 -10.66
N ILE A 416 -46.89 -4.00 -10.02
CA ILE A 416 -47.27 -5.26 -10.67
C ILE A 416 -48.70 -5.20 -11.19
N GLU A 417 -49.66 -4.69 -10.41
CA GLU A 417 -51.06 -4.60 -10.85
C GLU A 417 -51.23 -3.61 -12.01
N ARG A 418 -50.50 -2.49 -12.04
CA ARG A 418 -50.50 -1.58 -13.19
C ARG A 418 -49.91 -2.22 -14.45
N ALA A 419 -48.78 -2.92 -14.30
CA ALA A 419 -48.13 -3.65 -15.41
C ALA A 419 -49.07 -4.75 -15.95
N LYS A 420 -49.80 -5.47 -15.08
CA LYS A 420 -50.77 -6.48 -15.42
C LYS A 420 -51.96 -5.87 -16.22
N ALA A 421 -52.49 -4.76 -15.77
CA ALA A 421 -53.57 -4.05 -16.50
C ALA A 421 -53.13 -3.61 -17.90
N ALA A 422 -51.89 -3.11 -18.03
CA ALA A 422 -51.32 -2.71 -19.32
C ALA A 422 -51.16 -3.90 -20.30
N ILE A 423 -50.71 -5.06 -19.82
CA ILE A 423 -50.61 -6.28 -20.64
C ILE A 423 -52.00 -6.75 -21.10
N LEU A 424 -52.99 -6.81 -20.21
CA LEU A 424 -54.34 -7.25 -20.53
C LEU A 424 -55.04 -6.32 -21.53
N SER A 425 -54.87 -5.00 -21.44
CA SER A 425 -55.44 -4.04 -22.39
C SER A 425 -54.83 -4.22 -23.80
N GLN A 426 -53.52 -4.45 -23.91
CA GLN A 426 -52.88 -4.70 -25.18
C GLN A 426 -53.30 -6.05 -25.81
N SER A 427 -53.50 -7.08 -24.99
CA SER A 427 -53.98 -8.39 -25.44
C SER A 427 -55.41 -8.36 -26.02
N SER A 428 -56.30 -7.56 -25.44
CA SER A 428 -57.69 -7.42 -25.90
C SER A 428 -57.80 -6.66 -27.22
N SER A 429 -56.88 -5.75 -27.54
CA SER A 429 -56.87 -4.99 -28.78
C SER A 429 -56.28 -5.78 -29.97
N ALA A 430 -55.58 -6.89 -29.70
CA ALA A 430 -54.93 -7.73 -30.70
C ALA A 430 -55.78 -8.95 -31.16
N ALA A 431 -56.96 -9.14 -30.56
CA ALA A 431 -57.87 -10.23 -30.95
C ALA A 431 -58.46 -9.94 -32.37
N PRO A 432 -58.38 -10.86 -33.36
CA PRO A 432 -58.97 -10.68 -34.65
C PRO A 432 -60.50 -10.58 -34.54
N ALA A 433 -61.12 -9.65 -35.28
CA ALA A 433 -62.58 -9.49 -35.35
C ALA A 433 -63.24 -10.81 -35.79
N PRO A 434 -64.40 -11.19 -35.26
CA PRO A 434 -65.05 -12.41 -35.65
C PRO A 434 -65.41 -12.36 -37.12
N ALA A 435 -65.05 -13.41 -37.86
CA ALA A 435 -65.35 -13.57 -39.29
C ALA A 435 -66.85 -13.44 -39.49
N SER A 436 -67.30 -12.40 -40.22
CA SER A 436 -68.65 -12.23 -40.68
C SER A 436 -69.05 -13.44 -41.51
N GLN A 437 -70.03 -14.19 -41.01
CA GLN A 437 -70.75 -15.20 -41.78
C GLN A 437 -71.45 -14.51 -42.90
N THR A 438 -70.99 -14.56 -44.13
CA THR A 438 -71.78 -14.26 -45.32
C THR A 438 -72.69 -15.43 -45.60
N SER A 439 -73.94 -15.26 -45.30
CA SER A 439 -75.03 -16.14 -45.75
C SER A 439 -75.18 -15.98 -47.28
N SER A 440 -74.77 -16.98 -48.05
CA SER A 440 -75.19 -17.13 -49.42
C SER A 440 -76.58 -17.81 -49.45
N ARG A 441 -77.55 -17.00 -49.73
CA ARG A 441 -78.82 -17.50 -50.35
C ARG A 441 -78.60 -17.51 -51.87
N GLY A 442 -78.94 -18.59 -52.51
CA GLY A 442 -79.11 -18.74 -53.91
C GLY A 442 -78.91 -20.18 -54.35
#